data_d329bccd5d45c05a00ea9bc4beea5ce1
#
_entry.id   d329bccd5d45c05a00ea9bc4beea5ce1
#
_cell.length_a   1.000
_cell.length_b   1.000
_cell.length_c   1.000
_cell.angle_alpha   90.00
_cell.angle_beta   90.00
_cell.angle_gamma   90.00
#
_symmetry.space_group_name_H-M   'P 1'
#
loop_
_entity.id
_entity.type
_entity.pdbx_description
1 polymer ?
#
loop_
_entity_poly.entity_id
_entity_poly.type
_entity_poly.pdbx_seq_one_letter_code
_entity_poly.pdbx_strand_id
1 'polypeptide(L)'
;MSKKYSIWFFVAAVVLLPMCVFAVVKWYEHGFTKLPVLGVNNHTISDFKLVNQYGFTTSLQDWEGKITVNNFFFTHCPSICPKMLRNLKNVQQLFGDDSELLINSFTVDPERDSVAQLKSYASRMDIQKNWQLITGDKKQIYKLARKSFLVVATDGDGGPDDFIHSEMLVLVDKQKRIRGFYSGTSEEEVKNLLRDIKRLKDEYKK
;
A
#
# COMPACT_ATOMS: atom_id res chain seq x y z
N MET A 1 35.47 44.49 -24.73
CA MET A 1 34.68 43.20 -24.63
C MET A 1 33.56 43.29 -25.65
N SER A 2 33.54 42.41 -26.67
CA SER A 2 32.64 42.56 -27.81
C SER A 2 31.17 42.26 -27.42
N LYS A 3 30.24 43.07 -27.92
CA LYS A 3 28.77 42.92 -27.71
C LYS A 3 28.24 41.48 -27.95
N LYS A 4 28.93 40.67 -28.76
CA LYS A 4 28.58 39.28 -29.05
C LYS A 4 28.65 38.35 -27.81
N TYR A 5 29.68 38.49 -26.97
CA TYR A 5 29.80 37.67 -25.73
C TYR A 5 28.75 38.03 -24.70
N SER A 6 28.33 39.30 -24.64
CA SER A 6 27.28 39.75 -23.72
C SER A 6 25.91 39.15 -24.06
N ILE A 7 25.56 39.00 -25.35
CA ILE A 7 24.28 38.42 -25.78
C ILE A 7 24.25 36.90 -25.48
N TRP A 8 25.34 36.19 -25.78
CA TRP A 8 25.42 34.74 -25.49
C TRP A 8 25.36 34.45 -23.98
N PHE A 9 26.01 35.29 -23.18
CA PHE A 9 25.95 35.19 -21.72
C PHE A 9 24.53 35.45 -21.19
N PHE A 10 23.84 36.43 -21.74
CA PHE A 10 22.47 36.76 -21.41
C PHE A 10 21.51 35.59 -21.79
N VAL A 11 21.61 35.06 -22.99
CA VAL A 11 20.81 33.93 -23.46
C VAL A 11 21.08 32.70 -22.61
N ALA A 12 22.34 32.40 -22.30
CA ALA A 12 22.71 31.30 -21.43
C ALA A 12 22.12 31.46 -20.02
N ALA A 13 22.17 32.64 -19.44
CA ALA A 13 21.60 32.93 -18.14
C ALA A 13 20.07 32.80 -18.13
N VAL A 14 19.38 33.29 -19.14
CA VAL A 14 17.91 33.24 -19.25
C VAL A 14 17.40 31.79 -19.44
N VAL A 15 18.17 30.90 -20.07
CA VAL A 15 17.78 29.49 -20.29
C VAL A 15 18.27 28.59 -19.17
N LEU A 16 19.56 28.73 -18.78
CA LEU A 16 20.15 27.82 -17.77
C LEU A 16 19.62 28.05 -16.36
N LEU A 17 19.37 29.33 -16.00
CA LEU A 17 18.90 29.62 -14.64
C LEU A 17 17.52 29.03 -14.35
N PRO A 18 16.48 29.14 -15.20
CA PRO A 18 15.21 28.46 -14.99
C PRO A 18 15.34 26.95 -15.04
N MET A 19 16.19 26.39 -15.91
CA MET A 19 16.45 24.94 -15.93
C MET A 19 17.08 24.45 -14.62
N CYS A 20 18.06 25.17 -14.09
CA CYS A 20 18.66 24.84 -12.79
C CYS A 20 17.65 24.95 -11.65
N VAL A 21 16.85 26.02 -11.62
CA VAL A 21 15.79 26.19 -10.61
C VAL A 21 14.78 25.05 -10.73
N PHE A 22 14.33 24.71 -11.92
CA PHE A 22 13.41 23.59 -12.14
C PHE A 22 14.02 22.26 -11.68
N ALA A 23 15.28 22.00 -12.01
CA ALA A 23 15.98 20.79 -11.59
C ALA A 23 16.13 20.71 -10.07
N VAL A 24 16.47 21.83 -9.40
CA VAL A 24 16.58 21.93 -7.93
C VAL A 24 15.22 21.74 -7.27
N VAL A 25 14.16 22.37 -7.79
CA VAL A 25 12.79 22.20 -7.28
C VAL A 25 12.34 20.74 -7.42
N LYS A 26 12.55 20.15 -8.58
CA LYS A 26 12.24 18.71 -8.81
C LYS A 26 13.04 17.79 -7.91
N TRP A 27 14.33 18.07 -7.72
CA TRP A 27 15.17 17.30 -6.78
C TRP A 27 14.70 17.47 -5.34
N TYR A 28 14.30 18.68 -4.93
CA TYR A 28 13.73 18.94 -3.60
C TYR A 28 12.37 18.25 -3.41
N GLU A 29 11.45 18.32 -4.38
CA GLU A 29 10.17 17.63 -4.34
C GLU A 29 10.32 16.10 -4.24
N HIS A 30 11.30 15.52 -4.94
CA HIS A 30 11.53 14.08 -4.91
C HIS A 30 12.30 13.57 -3.68
N GLY A 31 13.14 14.39 -3.09
CA GLY A 31 14.13 13.95 -2.09
C GLY A 31 13.79 14.24 -0.63
N PHE A 32 12.94 15.22 -0.34
CA PHE A 32 12.86 15.78 1.02
C PHE A 32 11.48 15.77 1.69
N THR A 33 10.40 15.51 0.99
CA THR A 33 9.08 15.46 1.62
C THR A 33 8.81 14.08 2.18
N LYS A 34 8.81 13.95 3.51
CA LYS A 34 8.30 12.76 4.20
C LYS A 34 6.85 12.53 3.80
N LEU A 35 6.46 11.26 3.67
CA LEU A 35 5.05 10.95 3.46
C LEU A 35 4.22 11.39 4.67
N PRO A 36 3.00 11.91 4.45
CA PRO A 36 2.14 12.27 5.56
C PRO A 36 1.82 11.06 6.43
N VAL A 37 1.58 11.31 7.72
CA VAL A 37 0.95 10.34 8.61
C VAL A 37 -0.54 10.64 8.62
N LEU A 38 -1.35 9.67 8.25
CA LEU A 38 -2.80 9.80 8.12
C LEU A 38 -3.51 9.22 9.33
N GLY A 39 -4.69 9.76 9.63
CA GLY A 39 -5.46 9.44 10.82
C GLY A 39 -5.32 10.52 11.90
N VAL A 40 -6.26 10.54 12.84
CA VAL A 40 -6.30 11.51 13.93
C VAL A 40 -5.69 10.91 15.20
N ASN A 41 -5.18 11.75 16.11
CA ASN A 41 -4.69 11.34 17.44
C ASN A 41 -3.64 10.21 17.43
N ASN A 42 -2.61 10.31 16.57
CA ASN A 42 -1.57 9.28 16.44
C ASN A 42 -2.13 7.88 16.10
N HIS A 43 -3.11 7.83 15.21
CA HIS A 43 -3.76 6.59 14.79
C HIS A 43 -2.76 5.55 14.32
N THR A 44 -2.87 4.32 14.84
CA THR A 44 -2.08 3.17 14.44
C THR A 44 -2.96 1.96 14.22
N ILE A 45 -2.47 0.99 13.46
CA ILE A 45 -3.16 -0.29 13.27
C ILE A 45 -3.26 -1.01 14.61
N SER A 46 -4.48 -1.45 14.96
CA SER A 46 -4.75 -2.22 16.18
C SER A 46 -4.21 -3.64 16.07
N ASP A 47 -3.90 -4.24 17.22
CA ASP A 47 -3.48 -5.64 17.26
C ASP A 47 -4.58 -6.59 16.77
N PHE A 48 -4.14 -7.70 16.16
CA PHE A 48 -5.00 -8.76 15.64
C PHE A 48 -4.30 -10.10 15.71
N LYS A 49 -5.10 -11.18 15.67
CA LYS A 49 -4.62 -12.54 15.56
C LYS A 49 -5.51 -13.31 14.60
N LEU A 50 -5.00 -13.53 13.39
CA LEU A 50 -5.70 -14.17 12.28
C LEU A 50 -4.85 -15.30 11.70
N VAL A 51 -5.26 -15.92 10.59
CA VAL A 51 -4.57 -17.05 9.99
C VAL A 51 -4.33 -16.79 8.51
N ASN A 52 -3.14 -17.10 8.01
CA ASN A 52 -2.81 -16.94 6.60
C ASN A 52 -3.15 -18.20 5.77
N GLN A 53 -2.97 -18.12 4.44
CA GLN A 53 -3.26 -19.22 3.50
C GLN A 53 -2.45 -20.51 3.74
N TYR A 54 -1.45 -20.48 4.59
CA TYR A 54 -0.63 -21.65 4.95
C TYR A 54 -1.04 -22.26 6.31
N GLY A 55 -2.05 -21.68 6.97
CA GLY A 55 -2.50 -22.12 8.29
C GLY A 55 -1.66 -21.58 9.45
N PHE A 56 -0.71 -20.68 9.19
CA PHE A 56 0.07 -20.03 10.25
C PHE A 56 -0.67 -18.82 10.82
N THR A 57 -0.59 -18.67 12.13
CA THR A 57 -1.07 -17.45 12.78
C THR A 57 -0.28 -16.25 12.27
N THR A 58 -0.99 -15.16 11.98
CA THR A 58 -0.42 -13.85 11.64
C THR A 58 -1.00 -12.78 12.54
N SER A 59 -0.16 -11.85 12.97
CA SER A 59 -0.46 -10.81 13.94
C SER A 59 0.26 -9.52 13.61
N LEU A 60 0.00 -8.46 14.36
CA LEU A 60 0.71 -7.20 14.21
C LEU A 60 2.22 -7.31 14.54
N GLN A 61 2.63 -8.30 15.35
CA GLN A 61 4.03 -8.56 15.68
C GLN A 61 4.84 -9.00 14.46
N ASP A 62 4.23 -9.73 13.51
CA ASP A 62 4.90 -10.15 12.27
C ASP A 62 5.26 -8.98 11.36
N TRP A 63 4.72 -7.78 11.64
CA TRP A 63 5.01 -6.54 10.92
C TRP A 63 6.13 -5.72 11.56
N GLU A 64 6.81 -6.25 12.58
CA GLU A 64 7.92 -5.54 13.23
C GLU A 64 9.02 -5.23 12.22
N GLY A 65 9.40 -3.97 12.15
CA GLY A 65 10.41 -3.48 11.20
C GLY A 65 9.98 -3.49 9.72
N LYS A 66 8.71 -3.76 9.40
CA LYS A 66 8.22 -3.89 8.03
C LYS A 66 7.29 -2.76 7.61
N ILE A 67 7.35 -2.44 6.33
CA ILE A 67 6.35 -1.64 5.63
C ILE A 67 5.31 -2.61 5.08
N THR A 68 4.03 -2.27 5.17
CA THR A 68 2.98 -3.16 4.67
C THR A 68 2.04 -2.47 3.70
N VAL A 69 1.62 -3.22 2.66
CA VAL A 69 0.53 -2.85 1.75
C VAL A 69 -0.65 -3.75 2.06
N ASN A 70 -1.78 -3.16 2.41
CA ASN A 70 -2.92 -3.89 2.94
C ASN A 70 -4.17 -3.62 2.11
N ASN A 71 -4.97 -4.66 1.88
CA ASN A 71 -6.25 -4.54 1.18
C ASN A 71 -7.26 -5.56 1.67
N PHE A 72 -8.53 -5.34 1.31
CA PHE A 72 -9.64 -6.23 1.62
C PHE A 72 -10.21 -6.82 0.33
N PHE A 73 -10.47 -8.11 0.31
CA PHE A 73 -10.93 -8.84 -0.88
C PHE A 73 -11.79 -10.04 -0.50
N PHE A 74 -12.28 -10.78 -1.49
CA PHE A 74 -12.85 -12.14 -1.32
C PHE A 74 -12.66 -12.94 -2.61
N THR A 75 -12.52 -14.27 -2.47
CA THR A 75 -12.09 -15.13 -3.60
C THR A 75 -13.13 -15.24 -4.73
N HIS A 76 -14.40 -15.00 -4.44
CA HIS A 76 -15.51 -15.10 -5.39
C HIS A 76 -15.94 -13.74 -5.97
N CYS A 77 -15.16 -12.68 -5.77
CA CYS A 77 -15.45 -11.36 -6.32
C CYS A 77 -15.37 -11.37 -7.86
N PRO A 78 -16.45 -11.00 -8.57
CA PRO A 78 -16.47 -11.10 -10.03
C PRO A 78 -15.85 -9.89 -10.76
N SER A 79 -15.56 -8.79 -10.08
CA SER A 79 -15.27 -7.51 -10.72
C SER A 79 -13.99 -6.83 -10.23
N ILE A 80 -14.03 -6.14 -9.10
CA ILE A 80 -12.95 -5.26 -8.66
C ILE A 80 -11.72 -6.02 -8.14
N CYS A 81 -11.92 -7.12 -7.39
CA CYS A 81 -10.82 -7.86 -6.81
C CYS A 81 -9.84 -8.44 -7.85
N PRO A 82 -10.27 -9.04 -8.97
CA PRO A 82 -9.34 -9.49 -10.00
C PRO A 82 -8.47 -8.37 -10.57
N LYS A 83 -9.03 -7.16 -10.73
CA LYS A 83 -8.28 -5.99 -11.22
C LYS A 83 -7.30 -5.50 -10.18
N MET A 84 -7.74 -5.36 -8.92
CA MET A 84 -6.90 -4.95 -7.80
C MET A 84 -5.74 -5.92 -7.56
N LEU A 85 -6.00 -7.23 -7.56
CA LEU A 85 -4.97 -8.25 -7.38
C LEU A 85 -3.95 -8.26 -8.52
N ARG A 86 -4.41 -8.05 -9.78
CA ARG A 86 -3.52 -7.90 -10.93
C ARG A 86 -2.57 -6.72 -10.74
N ASN A 87 -3.08 -5.60 -10.27
CA ASN A 87 -2.27 -4.41 -9.99
C ASN A 87 -1.31 -4.62 -8.81
N LEU A 88 -1.74 -5.35 -7.76
CA LEU A 88 -0.87 -5.74 -6.65
C LEU A 88 0.27 -6.67 -7.07
N LYS A 89 0.13 -7.42 -8.17
CA LYS A 89 1.25 -8.20 -8.74
C LYS A 89 2.42 -7.32 -9.14
N ASN A 90 2.19 -6.08 -9.55
CA ASN A 90 3.28 -5.14 -9.83
C ASN A 90 4.09 -4.84 -8.55
N VAL A 91 3.42 -4.77 -7.38
CA VAL A 91 4.08 -4.62 -6.09
C VAL A 91 4.88 -5.88 -5.74
N GLN A 92 4.28 -7.07 -5.92
CA GLN A 92 4.95 -8.35 -5.69
C GLN A 92 6.18 -8.51 -6.60
N GLN A 93 6.08 -8.18 -7.89
CA GLN A 93 7.19 -8.30 -8.84
C GLN A 93 8.36 -7.39 -8.49
N LEU A 94 8.07 -6.17 -8.03
CA LEU A 94 9.11 -5.18 -7.73
C LEU A 94 9.74 -5.39 -6.36
N PHE A 95 8.98 -5.89 -5.37
CA PHE A 95 9.39 -5.99 -3.98
C PHE A 95 9.23 -7.39 -3.36
N GLY A 96 8.95 -8.42 -4.16
CA GLY A 96 8.64 -9.76 -3.65
C GLY A 96 9.78 -10.42 -2.86
N ASP A 97 11.03 -10.06 -3.15
CA ASP A 97 12.21 -10.54 -2.43
C ASP A 97 12.66 -9.59 -1.30
N ASP A 98 11.92 -8.51 -1.08
CA ASP A 98 12.21 -7.53 -0.05
C ASP A 98 11.68 -7.97 1.31
N SER A 99 12.58 -8.33 2.22
CA SER A 99 12.21 -8.80 3.57
C SER A 99 11.56 -7.73 4.45
N GLU A 100 11.69 -6.45 4.08
CA GLU A 100 11.10 -5.34 4.82
C GLU A 100 9.70 -4.94 4.31
N LEU A 101 9.19 -5.58 3.24
CA LEU A 101 7.85 -5.33 2.72
C LEU A 101 6.97 -6.57 2.86
N LEU A 102 5.73 -6.38 3.31
CA LEU A 102 4.67 -7.38 3.28
C LEU A 102 3.46 -6.86 2.50
N ILE A 103 2.80 -7.74 1.77
CA ILE A 103 1.48 -7.49 1.19
C ILE A 103 0.48 -8.37 1.96
N ASN A 104 -0.56 -7.77 2.51
CA ASN A 104 -1.58 -8.45 3.29
C ASN A 104 -2.96 -8.22 2.67
N SER A 105 -3.58 -9.28 2.20
CA SER A 105 -4.94 -9.26 1.68
C SER A 105 -5.86 -9.98 2.65
N PHE A 106 -6.75 -9.24 3.31
CA PHE A 106 -7.71 -9.76 4.28
C PHE A 106 -9.01 -10.14 3.58
N THR A 107 -9.48 -11.37 3.74
CA THR A 107 -10.79 -11.71 3.18
C THR A 107 -11.92 -11.08 4.00
N VAL A 108 -12.94 -10.58 3.32
CA VAL A 108 -14.18 -10.10 3.95
C VAL A 108 -15.27 -11.18 3.98
N ASP A 109 -14.98 -12.36 3.43
CA ASP A 109 -15.88 -13.52 3.42
C ASP A 109 -15.21 -14.78 4.02
N PRO A 110 -14.79 -14.72 5.30
CA PRO A 110 -14.02 -15.82 5.91
C PRO A 110 -14.81 -17.12 6.04
N GLU A 111 -16.15 -17.08 5.96
CA GLU A 111 -17.01 -18.26 5.98
C GLU A 111 -16.81 -19.12 4.73
N ARG A 112 -16.59 -18.50 3.56
CA ARG A 112 -16.29 -19.19 2.29
C ARG A 112 -14.79 -19.30 2.06
N ASP A 113 -14.03 -18.31 2.47
CA ASP A 113 -12.60 -18.22 2.24
C ASP A 113 -11.80 -18.88 3.36
N SER A 114 -11.97 -20.21 3.50
CA SER A 114 -11.17 -21.04 4.40
C SER A 114 -9.68 -21.00 4.03
N VAL A 115 -8.80 -21.47 4.93
CA VAL A 115 -7.35 -21.60 4.67
C VAL A 115 -7.10 -22.42 3.40
N ALA A 116 -7.82 -23.53 3.19
CA ALA A 116 -7.69 -24.36 2.00
C ALA A 116 -8.10 -23.62 0.72
N GLN A 117 -9.19 -22.85 0.79
CA GLN A 117 -9.67 -22.01 -0.31
C GLN A 117 -8.66 -20.92 -0.66
N LEU A 118 -8.14 -20.22 0.36
CA LEU A 118 -7.10 -19.19 0.16
C LEU A 118 -5.81 -19.76 -0.41
N LYS A 119 -5.38 -20.95 0.04
CA LYS A 119 -4.20 -21.63 -0.51
C LYS A 119 -4.40 -21.99 -2.00
N SER A 120 -5.55 -22.53 -2.36
CA SER A 120 -5.90 -22.82 -3.75
C SER A 120 -5.95 -21.55 -4.60
N TYR A 121 -6.56 -20.49 -4.05
CA TYR A 121 -6.64 -19.19 -4.72
C TYR A 121 -5.25 -18.58 -4.92
N ALA A 122 -4.38 -18.60 -3.93
CA ALA A 122 -3.01 -18.11 -4.01
C ALA A 122 -2.22 -18.83 -5.11
N SER A 123 -2.37 -20.16 -5.22
CA SER A 123 -1.72 -20.95 -6.28
C SER A 123 -2.21 -20.55 -7.67
N ARG A 124 -3.54 -20.41 -7.86
CA ARG A 124 -4.12 -20.00 -9.16
C ARG A 124 -3.70 -18.59 -9.57
N MET A 125 -3.59 -17.70 -8.60
CA MET A 125 -3.24 -16.30 -8.82
C MET A 125 -1.74 -16.06 -8.74
N ASP A 126 -0.91 -17.09 -8.58
CA ASP A 126 0.54 -16.99 -8.43
C ASP A 126 0.94 -15.96 -7.35
N ILE A 127 0.28 -16.03 -6.19
CA ILE A 127 0.57 -15.22 -5.00
C ILE A 127 1.64 -15.93 -4.19
N GLN A 128 2.78 -15.29 -4.01
CA GLN A 128 3.99 -15.91 -3.45
C GLN A 128 4.74 -14.96 -2.52
N LYS A 129 5.80 -15.50 -1.88
CA LYS A 129 6.81 -14.74 -1.13
C LYS A 129 6.21 -13.93 0.00
N ASN A 130 6.37 -12.61 -0.07
CA ASN A 130 5.94 -11.66 0.94
C ASN A 130 4.44 -11.26 0.85
N TRP A 131 3.62 -12.00 0.08
CA TRP A 131 2.18 -11.72 -0.02
C TRP A 131 1.36 -12.78 0.71
N GLN A 132 0.61 -12.35 1.71
CA GLN A 132 -0.27 -13.18 2.52
C GLN A 132 -1.73 -12.93 2.20
N LEU A 133 -2.51 -14.01 2.10
CA LEU A 133 -3.97 -14.00 2.11
C LEU A 133 -4.43 -14.41 3.50
N ILE A 134 -5.22 -13.59 4.17
CA ILE A 134 -5.51 -13.69 5.59
C ILE A 134 -7.01 -13.91 5.81
N THR A 135 -7.36 -14.89 6.63
CA THR A 135 -8.72 -15.24 7.05
C THR A 135 -8.82 -15.40 8.55
N GLY A 136 -10.03 -15.54 9.09
CA GLY A 136 -10.26 -15.78 10.52
C GLY A 136 -11.60 -15.23 10.99
N ASP A 137 -11.65 -14.67 12.19
CA ASP A 137 -12.88 -14.13 12.76
C ASP A 137 -13.39 -12.91 11.96
N LYS A 138 -14.62 -13.01 11.45
CA LYS A 138 -15.25 -11.99 10.62
C LYS A 138 -15.35 -10.65 11.35
N LYS A 139 -15.76 -10.66 12.61
CA LYS A 139 -15.91 -9.43 13.41
C LYS A 139 -14.57 -8.71 13.59
N GLN A 140 -13.50 -9.48 13.81
CA GLN A 140 -12.15 -8.93 13.93
C GLN A 140 -11.69 -8.31 12.60
N ILE A 141 -11.88 -8.98 11.47
CA ILE A 141 -11.51 -8.49 10.14
C ILE A 141 -12.28 -7.20 9.83
N TYR A 142 -13.58 -7.18 10.10
CA TYR A 142 -14.43 -6.02 9.85
C TYR A 142 -14.09 -4.84 10.77
N LYS A 143 -13.75 -5.10 12.03
CA LYS A 143 -13.23 -4.09 12.96
C LYS A 143 -11.91 -3.50 12.45
N LEU A 144 -11.00 -4.33 11.93
CA LEU A 144 -9.75 -3.86 11.32
C LEU A 144 -10.04 -2.95 10.13
N ALA A 145 -10.90 -3.36 9.20
CA ALA A 145 -11.24 -2.57 8.02
C ALA A 145 -11.77 -1.17 8.37
N ARG A 146 -12.68 -1.09 9.34
CA ARG A 146 -13.36 0.15 9.72
C ARG A 146 -12.54 1.04 10.66
N LYS A 147 -11.99 0.44 11.72
CA LYS A 147 -11.41 1.20 12.83
C LYS A 147 -9.89 1.31 12.76
N SER A 148 -9.21 0.35 12.11
CA SER A 148 -7.76 0.37 12.00
C SER A 148 -7.28 0.86 10.64
N PHE A 149 -7.80 0.31 9.55
CA PHE A 149 -7.41 0.68 8.19
C PHE A 149 -8.21 1.84 7.61
N LEU A 150 -9.35 2.20 8.21
CA LEU A 150 -10.21 3.32 7.81
C LEU A 150 -10.67 3.25 6.34
N VAL A 151 -10.80 2.05 5.79
CA VAL A 151 -11.16 1.84 4.37
C VAL A 151 -12.66 1.81 4.12
N VAL A 152 -13.47 1.83 5.18
CA VAL A 152 -14.93 1.82 5.12
C VAL A 152 -15.46 2.84 6.11
N ALA A 153 -16.27 3.77 5.63
CA ALA A 153 -16.86 4.82 6.45
C ALA A 153 -18.19 4.40 7.12
N THR A 154 -18.85 3.35 6.60
CA THR A 154 -20.13 2.88 7.15
C THR A 154 -19.92 2.04 8.38
N ASP A 155 -20.78 2.27 9.39
CA ASP A 155 -20.87 1.40 10.55
C ASP A 155 -21.48 0.06 10.18
N GLY A 156 -21.14 -0.98 10.95
CA GLY A 156 -21.64 -2.33 10.82
C GLY A 156 -21.06 -3.22 11.91
N ASP A 157 -21.68 -4.35 12.15
CA ASP A 157 -21.37 -5.26 13.25
C ASP A 157 -20.65 -6.55 12.81
N GLY A 158 -20.44 -6.72 11.50
CA GLY A 158 -19.88 -7.95 10.92
C GLY A 158 -20.90 -9.09 10.84
N GLY A 159 -22.20 -8.78 10.96
CA GLY A 159 -23.31 -9.73 10.83
C GLY A 159 -23.50 -10.26 9.40
N PRO A 160 -24.54 -11.13 9.18
CA PRO A 160 -24.77 -11.75 7.87
C PRO A 160 -25.02 -10.75 6.74
N ASP A 161 -25.68 -9.64 7.06
CA ASP A 161 -26.06 -8.61 6.07
C ASP A 161 -24.98 -7.53 5.90
N ASP A 162 -23.92 -7.58 6.72
CA ASP A 162 -22.81 -6.64 6.65
C ASP A 162 -21.73 -7.19 5.72
N PHE A 163 -21.57 -6.55 4.56
CA PHE A 163 -20.55 -6.92 3.58
C PHE A 163 -19.71 -5.72 3.15
N ILE A 164 -18.41 -5.79 3.45
CA ILE A 164 -17.46 -4.73 3.13
C ILE A 164 -17.01 -4.83 1.68
N HIS A 165 -17.13 -3.72 0.96
CA HIS A 165 -16.55 -3.52 -0.36
C HIS A 165 -15.56 -2.36 -0.30
N SER A 166 -14.30 -2.61 -0.62
CA SER A 166 -13.29 -1.58 -0.73
C SER A 166 -12.26 -1.94 -1.80
N GLU A 167 -11.94 -0.98 -2.65
CA GLU A 167 -10.86 -1.12 -3.63
C GLU A 167 -9.53 -0.51 -3.14
N MET A 168 -9.51 -0.03 -1.90
CA MET A 168 -8.37 0.71 -1.36
C MET A 168 -7.19 -0.19 -1.01
N LEU A 169 -6.01 0.23 -1.43
CA LEU A 169 -4.72 -0.24 -0.94
C LEU A 169 -4.21 0.74 0.11
N VAL A 170 -3.86 0.23 1.29
CA VAL A 170 -3.39 1.05 2.42
C VAL A 170 -1.92 0.79 2.66
N LEU A 171 -1.11 1.84 2.53
CA LEU A 171 0.32 1.80 2.86
C LEU A 171 0.50 2.12 4.35
N VAL A 172 1.18 1.22 5.06
CA VAL A 172 1.44 1.33 6.50
C VAL A 172 2.94 1.24 6.76
N ASP A 173 3.45 2.10 7.63
CA ASP A 173 4.87 2.18 7.95
C ASP A 173 5.32 1.22 9.07
N LYS A 174 6.64 1.22 9.36
CA LYS A 174 7.27 0.39 10.41
C LYS A 174 6.74 0.71 11.84
N GLN A 175 6.15 1.90 12.05
CA GLN A 175 5.47 2.28 13.30
C GLN A 175 3.96 1.99 13.28
N LYS A 176 3.48 1.21 12.32
CA LYS A 176 2.05 0.83 12.18
C LYS A 176 1.11 2.01 11.90
N ARG A 177 1.62 3.12 11.32
CA ARG A 177 0.86 4.32 10.95
C ARG A 177 0.50 4.29 9.48
N ILE A 178 -0.68 4.76 9.14
CA ILE A 178 -1.13 4.88 7.75
C ILE A 178 -0.36 6.03 7.07
N ARG A 179 0.20 5.76 5.88
CA ARG A 179 0.99 6.72 5.11
C ARG A 179 0.38 7.05 3.75
N GLY A 180 -0.61 6.30 3.31
CA GLY A 180 -1.34 6.57 2.06
C GLY A 180 -2.49 5.61 1.81
N PHE A 181 -3.45 6.10 1.02
CA PHE A 181 -4.56 5.34 0.45
C PHE A 181 -4.48 5.44 -1.06
N TYR A 182 -4.66 4.33 -1.77
CA TYR A 182 -4.54 4.26 -3.23
C TYR A 182 -5.67 3.40 -3.79
N SER A 183 -6.30 3.81 -4.90
CA SER A 183 -7.23 2.92 -5.60
C SER A 183 -6.48 1.75 -6.23
N GLY A 184 -6.75 0.55 -5.76
CA GLY A 184 -6.14 -0.68 -6.29
C GLY A 184 -6.60 -1.03 -7.71
N THR A 185 -7.67 -0.39 -8.18
CA THR A 185 -8.17 -0.55 -9.55
C THR A 185 -7.60 0.47 -10.54
N SER A 186 -6.87 1.49 -10.07
CA SER A 186 -6.20 2.51 -10.88
C SER A 186 -4.71 2.18 -11.04
N GLU A 187 -4.27 1.99 -12.29
CA GLU A 187 -2.84 1.78 -12.58
C GLU A 187 -1.97 2.98 -12.19
N GLU A 188 -2.51 4.19 -12.30
CA GLU A 188 -1.81 5.41 -11.91
C GLU A 188 -1.60 5.47 -10.40
N GLU A 189 -2.65 5.19 -9.62
CA GLU A 189 -2.58 5.14 -8.16
C GLU A 189 -1.62 4.04 -7.67
N VAL A 190 -1.58 2.90 -8.35
CA VAL A 190 -0.62 1.84 -8.03
C VAL A 190 0.81 2.26 -8.36
N LYS A 191 1.05 3.03 -9.44
CA LYS A 191 2.37 3.64 -9.70
C LYS A 191 2.76 4.65 -8.59
N ASN A 192 1.80 5.42 -8.09
CA ASN A 192 2.02 6.31 -6.95
C ASN A 192 2.39 5.50 -5.69
N LEU A 193 1.66 4.42 -5.40
CA LEU A 193 1.98 3.49 -4.31
C LEU A 193 3.42 2.94 -4.43
N LEU A 194 3.83 2.46 -5.61
CA LEU A 194 5.19 1.94 -5.84
C LEU A 194 6.28 2.99 -5.56
N ARG A 195 6.04 4.24 -5.97
CA ARG A 195 6.93 5.36 -5.69
C ARG A 195 6.99 5.67 -4.19
N ASP A 196 5.84 5.66 -3.53
CA ASP A 196 5.75 6.03 -2.12
C ASP A 196 6.28 4.92 -1.20
N ILE A 197 6.21 3.64 -1.59
CA ILE A 197 6.94 2.56 -0.92
C ILE A 197 8.45 2.85 -0.93
N LYS A 198 9.02 3.23 -2.09
CA LYS A 198 10.46 3.57 -2.18
C LYS A 198 10.81 4.76 -1.29
N ARG A 199 10.02 5.83 -1.34
CA ARG A 199 10.21 7.01 -0.49
C ARG A 199 10.16 6.65 0.99
N LEU A 200 9.20 5.82 1.38
CA LEU A 200 9.03 5.38 2.76
C LEU A 200 10.23 4.53 3.22
N LYS A 201 10.76 3.66 2.37
CA LYS A 201 12.01 2.92 2.67
C LYS A 201 13.20 3.85 2.86
N ASP A 202 13.31 4.89 2.04
CA ASP A 202 14.41 5.86 2.16
C ASP A 202 14.29 6.75 3.41
N GLU A 203 13.08 6.98 3.93
CA GLU A 203 12.88 7.63 5.23
C GLU A 203 13.50 6.84 6.40
N TYR A 204 13.58 5.51 6.29
CA TYR A 204 14.10 4.61 7.34
C TYR A 204 15.56 4.20 7.15
N LYS A 205 16.23 4.61 6.07
CA LYS A 205 17.66 4.37 5.87
C LYS A 205 18.56 5.44 6.53
N LYS A 206 17.94 6.54 6.96
CA LYS A 206 18.62 7.65 7.64
C LYS A 206 18.62 7.45 9.15
#